data_40453b67deca9a9bfb1df45380783edd
#
_entry.id   40453b67deca9a9bfb1df45380783edd
#
_cell.length_a   1.000
_cell.length_b   1.000
_cell.length_c   1.000
_cell.angle_alpha   90.00
_cell.angle_beta   90.00
_cell.angle_gamma   90.00
#
_symmetry.space_group_name_H-M   'P 1'
#
loop_
_entity.id
_entity.type
_entity.pdbx_description
1 polymer ?
#
loop_
_entity_poly.entity_id
_entity_poly.type
_entity_poly.pdbx_seq_one_letter_code
_entity_poly.pdbx_strand_id
1 'polypeptide(L)'
;MLSIIFRIKSRQWNTNVQKLQSNAISLQDFVNANEKKILYYSTPFIENERGQHPNVLRTSDAETMLFPAFTDPSGLKAHMSMIGCVRYPVIKGNLKGVLDSLDAHPLLRSWGVVVDPQAEAPVELPPLLRVQPRCLR
;
A
#
# COMPACT_ATOMS: atom_id res chain seq x y z
N MET A 1 -12.86 -4.17 -25.04
CA MET A 1 -11.54 -3.53 -25.07
C MET A 1 -11.04 -3.09 -23.71
N LEU A 2 -11.82 -2.36 -22.95
CA LEU A 2 -11.42 -1.94 -21.59
C LEU A 2 -11.10 -3.13 -20.67
N SER A 3 -11.85 -4.22 -20.77
CA SER A 3 -11.61 -5.41 -19.96
C SER A 3 -10.29 -6.11 -20.30
N ILE A 4 -9.88 -6.05 -21.56
CA ILE A 4 -8.61 -6.65 -22.01
C ILE A 4 -7.43 -5.83 -21.46
N ILE A 5 -7.52 -4.50 -21.54
CA ILE A 5 -6.48 -3.60 -21.01
C ILE A 5 -6.34 -3.78 -19.51
N PHE A 6 -7.45 -3.89 -18.79
CA PHE A 6 -7.45 -4.12 -17.35
C PHE A 6 -6.78 -5.45 -17.00
N ARG A 7 -7.08 -6.52 -17.74
CA ARG A 7 -6.46 -7.84 -17.54
C ARG A 7 -4.95 -7.81 -17.76
N ILE A 8 -4.48 -7.10 -18.77
CA ILE A 8 -3.05 -6.96 -19.06
C ILE A 8 -2.34 -6.26 -17.90
N LYS A 9 -2.90 -5.17 -17.39
CA LYS A 9 -2.34 -4.44 -16.24
C LYS A 9 -2.31 -5.28 -14.98
N SER A 10 -3.37 -6.06 -14.71
CA SER A 10 -3.43 -6.95 -13.56
C SER A 10 -2.39 -8.07 -13.66
N ARG A 11 -2.20 -8.64 -14.84
CA ARG A 11 -1.18 -9.67 -15.08
C ARG A 11 0.21 -9.13 -14.84
N GLN A 12 0.47 -7.92 -15.32
CA GLN A 12 1.78 -7.28 -15.14
C GLN A 12 2.09 -7.05 -13.67
N TRP A 13 1.12 -6.56 -12.90
CA TRP A 13 1.26 -6.42 -11.46
C TRP A 13 1.54 -7.77 -10.80
N ASN A 14 0.74 -8.78 -11.08
CA ASN A 14 0.89 -10.12 -10.51
C ASN A 14 2.23 -10.75 -10.87
N THR A 15 2.70 -10.57 -12.10
CA THR A 15 4.01 -11.04 -12.54
C THR A 15 5.13 -10.37 -11.74
N ASN A 16 5.03 -9.06 -11.53
CA ASN A 16 6.01 -8.31 -10.75
C ASN A 16 6.02 -8.74 -9.28
N VAL A 17 4.85 -9.01 -8.70
CA VAL A 17 4.73 -9.53 -7.34
C VAL A 17 5.42 -10.91 -7.24
N GLN A 18 5.21 -11.79 -8.21
CA GLN A 18 5.86 -13.09 -8.23
C GLN A 18 7.38 -12.97 -8.32
N LYS A 19 7.88 -12.05 -9.14
CA LYS A 19 9.33 -11.79 -9.23
C LYS A 19 9.89 -11.30 -7.90
N LEU A 20 9.17 -10.44 -7.21
CA LEU A 20 9.57 -9.94 -5.91
C LEU A 20 9.60 -11.08 -4.88
N GLN A 21 8.56 -11.91 -4.83
CA GLN A 21 8.45 -13.02 -3.90
C GLN A 21 9.55 -14.07 -4.13
N SER A 22 9.96 -14.27 -5.37
CA SER A 22 11.02 -15.23 -5.73
C SER A 22 12.42 -14.61 -5.68
N ASN A 23 12.54 -13.36 -5.25
CA ASN A 23 13.80 -12.61 -5.22
C ASN A 23 14.43 -12.38 -6.60
N ALA A 24 13.61 -12.43 -7.66
CA ALA A 24 14.10 -12.16 -9.01
C ALA A 24 14.36 -10.66 -9.23
N ILE A 25 13.72 -9.80 -8.45
CA ILE A 25 13.97 -8.35 -8.43
C ILE A 25 14.02 -7.87 -6.98
N SER A 26 14.71 -6.74 -6.76
CA SER A 26 14.77 -6.11 -5.44
C SER A 26 13.49 -5.33 -5.15
N LEU A 27 13.25 -5.00 -3.88
CA LEU A 27 12.14 -4.13 -3.49
C LEU A 27 12.22 -2.78 -4.18
N GLN A 28 13.43 -2.20 -4.28
CA GLN A 28 13.60 -0.90 -4.93
C GLN A 28 13.25 -0.97 -6.42
N ASP A 29 13.69 -2.03 -7.11
CA ASP A 29 13.34 -2.24 -8.51
C ASP A 29 11.84 -2.44 -8.69
N PHE A 30 11.20 -3.18 -7.77
CA PHE A 30 9.76 -3.36 -7.77
C PHE A 30 9.03 -2.03 -7.65
N VAL A 31 9.43 -1.18 -6.70
CA VAL A 31 8.83 0.13 -6.51
C VAL A 31 9.02 1.00 -7.75
N ASN A 32 10.23 1.03 -8.30
CA ASN A 32 10.53 1.83 -9.49
C ASN A 32 9.70 1.40 -10.70
N ALA A 33 9.51 0.10 -10.87
CA ALA A 33 8.74 -0.44 -12.00
C ALA A 33 7.23 -0.20 -11.85
N ASN A 34 6.75 0.02 -10.62
CA ASN A 34 5.32 0.10 -10.33
C ASN A 34 4.88 1.45 -9.77
N GLU A 35 5.68 2.50 -9.96
CA GLU A 35 5.37 3.84 -9.44
C GLU A 35 4.00 4.36 -9.87
N LYS A 36 3.56 4.02 -11.08
CA LYS A 36 2.29 4.47 -11.66
C LYS A 36 1.12 3.53 -11.38
N LYS A 37 1.35 2.44 -10.65
CA LYS A 37 0.26 1.50 -10.33
C LYS A 37 -0.80 2.20 -9.52
N ILE A 38 -2.05 2.14 -10.01
CA ILE A 38 -3.19 2.76 -9.33
C ILE A 38 -3.56 1.93 -8.11
N LEU A 39 -3.71 2.60 -6.99
CA LEU A 39 -4.09 2.02 -5.71
C LEU A 39 -5.27 2.78 -5.13
N TYR A 40 -6.03 2.09 -4.30
CA TYR A 40 -7.17 2.64 -3.57
C TYR A 40 -6.86 2.56 -2.08
N TYR A 41 -7.09 3.66 -1.36
CA TYR A 41 -6.77 3.74 0.06
C TYR A 41 -7.65 4.79 0.72
N SER A 42 -7.61 4.86 2.04
CA SER A 42 -8.31 5.87 2.81
C SER A 42 -7.30 6.75 3.55
N THR A 43 -7.77 7.52 4.51
CA THR A 43 -6.92 8.42 5.28
C THR A 43 -6.04 7.63 6.29
N PRO A 44 -4.89 8.20 6.72
CA PRO A 44 -4.00 7.53 7.68
C PRO A 44 -4.61 7.37 9.07
N PHE A 45 -5.58 8.20 9.43
CA PHE A 45 -6.29 8.09 10.70
C PHE A 45 -7.78 7.93 10.41
N ILE A 46 -8.41 7.01 11.10
CA ILE A 46 -9.82 6.67 10.91
C ILE A 46 -10.55 6.74 12.25
N GLU A 47 -11.87 6.83 12.17
CA GLU A 47 -12.74 6.81 13.34
C GLU A 47 -13.72 5.65 13.25
N ASN A 48 -13.84 4.90 14.34
CA ASN A 48 -14.83 3.84 14.48
C ASN A 48 -15.43 3.92 15.89
N GLU A 49 -16.14 2.87 16.32
CA GLU A 49 -16.78 2.84 17.64
C GLU A 49 -15.80 3.03 18.79
N ARG A 50 -14.53 2.71 18.58
CA ARG A 50 -13.48 2.84 19.60
C ARG A 50 -12.81 4.20 19.58
N GLY A 51 -13.28 5.12 18.74
CA GLY A 51 -12.70 6.44 18.59
C GLY A 51 -11.73 6.54 17.43
N GLN A 52 -10.88 7.54 17.45
CA GLN A 52 -9.92 7.81 16.39
C GLN A 52 -8.62 7.02 16.62
N HIS A 53 -8.12 6.38 15.57
CA HIS A 53 -6.88 5.62 15.66
C HIS A 53 -6.20 5.50 14.30
N PRO A 54 -4.90 5.12 14.27
CA PRO A 54 -4.19 4.94 13.00
C PRO A 54 -4.78 3.81 12.14
N ASN A 55 -4.86 4.05 10.84
CA ASN A 55 -5.29 3.06 9.86
C ASN A 55 -4.07 2.28 9.39
N VAL A 56 -3.62 1.36 10.23
CA VAL A 56 -2.41 0.59 9.97
C VAL A 56 -2.59 -0.87 10.36
N LEU A 57 -1.77 -1.70 9.73
CA LEU A 57 -1.53 -3.08 10.12
C LEU A 57 -0.09 -3.17 10.63
N ARG A 58 0.20 -4.17 11.44
CA ARG A 58 1.56 -4.38 11.94
C ARG A 58 2.21 -5.56 11.22
N THR A 59 3.52 -5.47 11.04
CA THR A 59 4.29 -6.63 10.57
C THR A 59 4.20 -7.77 11.59
N SER A 60 4.62 -8.97 11.19
CA SER A 60 4.54 -10.15 12.05
C SER A 60 5.35 -10.00 13.33
N ASP A 61 6.42 -9.19 13.33
CA ASP A 61 7.20 -8.87 14.53
C ASP A 61 6.61 -7.70 15.33
N ALA A 62 5.53 -7.10 14.84
CA ALA A 62 4.81 -5.97 15.44
C ALA A 62 5.66 -4.68 15.59
N GLU A 63 6.80 -4.60 14.93
CA GLU A 63 7.69 -3.44 15.03
C GLU A 63 7.37 -2.32 14.06
N THR A 64 6.86 -2.67 12.86
CA THR A 64 6.60 -1.70 11.82
C THR A 64 5.11 -1.56 11.57
N MET A 65 4.63 -0.34 11.51
CA MET A 65 3.27 -0.03 11.10
C MET A 65 3.20 0.11 9.60
N LEU A 66 2.22 -0.57 8.99
CA LEU A 66 2.04 -0.60 7.54
C LEU A 66 0.69 0.02 7.17
N PHE A 67 0.73 1.06 6.34
CA PHE A 67 -0.48 1.69 5.81
C PHE A 67 -1.06 0.82 4.70
N PRO A 68 -2.35 0.40 4.81
CA PRO A 68 -2.95 -0.49 3.81
C PRO A 68 -3.38 0.27 2.56
N ALA A 69 -3.04 -0.28 1.40
CA ALA A 69 -3.51 0.17 0.11
C ALA A 69 -3.95 -1.04 -0.69
N PHE A 70 -4.80 -0.84 -1.68
CA PHE A 70 -5.47 -1.93 -2.39
C PHE A 70 -5.42 -1.70 -3.90
N THR A 71 -5.22 -2.78 -4.64
CA THR A 71 -5.27 -2.73 -6.11
C THR A 71 -6.70 -2.67 -6.64
N ASP A 72 -7.69 -2.95 -5.78
CA ASP A 72 -9.10 -2.98 -6.13
C ASP A 72 -9.92 -2.29 -5.03
N PRO A 73 -10.90 -1.44 -5.38
CA PRO A 73 -11.72 -0.76 -4.36
C PRO A 73 -12.54 -1.72 -3.49
N SER A 74 -12.88 -2.91 -3.99
CA SER A 74 -13.60 -3.90 -3.18
C SER A 74 -12.74 -4.41 -2.02
N GLY A 75 -11.42 -4.50 -2.21
CA GLY A 75 -10.49 -4.86 -1.14
C GLY A 75 -10.47 -3.83 -0.01
N LEU A 76 -10.45 -2.56 -0.38
CA LEU A 76 -10.54 -1.47 0.60
C LEU A 76 -11.87 -1.55 1.37
N LYS A 77 -12.98 -1.73 0.67
CA LYS A 77 -14.30 -1.83 1.29
C LYS A 77 -14.35 -2.98 2.30
N ALA A 78 -13.85 -4.15 1.92
CA ALA A 78 -13.82 -5.30 2.80
C ALA A 78 -12.97 -5.04 4.05
N HIS A 79 -11.82 -4.42 3.89
CA HIS A 79 -10.94 -4.07 5.00
C HIS A 79 -11.62 -3.10 5.97
N MET A 80 -12.21 -2.01 5.45
CA MET A 80 -12.87 -1.01 6.29
C MET A 80 -14.08 -1.59 7.04
N SER A 81 -14.81 -2.50 6.40
CA SER A 81 -15.90 -3.22 7.04
C SER A 81 -15.40 -4.08 8.20
N MET A 82 -14.28 -4.78 7.98
CA MET A 82 -13.69 -5.66 9.00
C MET A 82 -13.25 -4.89 10.23
N ILE A 83 -12.72 -3.68 10.08
CA ILE A 83 -12.28 -2.85 11.21
C ILE A 83 -13.39 -1.97 11.78
N GLY A 84 -14.62 -2.10 11.29
CA GLY A 84 -15.78 -1.39 11.82
C GLY A 84 -15.86 0.08 11.45
N CYS A 85 -15.20 0.48 10.39
CA CYS A 85 -15.24 1.86 9.90
C CYS A 85 -16.29 1.96 8.79
N VAL A 86 -17.38 2.68 9.06
CA VAL A 86 -18.52 2.79 8.11
C VAL A 86 -18.45 4.06 7.27
N ARG A 87 -17.73 5.07 7.72
CA ARG A 87 -17.56 6.32 6.98
C ARG A 87 -16.09 6.59 6.77
N TYR A 88 -15.69 6.61 5.52
CA TYR A 88 -14.31 6.86 5.13
C TYR A 88 -14.23 7.37 3.71
N PRO A 89 -13.30 8.26 3.40
CA PRO A 89 -13.07 8.63 2.01
C PRO A 89 -12.35 7.51 1.26
N VAL A 90 -12.64 7.39 -0.01
CA VAL A 90 -11.90 6.51 -0.92
C VAL A 90 -11.01 7.40 -1.77
N ILE A 91 -9.71 7.19 -1.68
CA ILE A 91 -8.71 7.95 -2.42
C ILE A 91 -8.14 7.05 -3.49
N LYS A 92 -8.07 7.57 -4.71
CA LYS A 92 -7.46 6.87 -5.84
C LYS A 92 -6.17 7.60 -6.19
N GLY A 93 -5.06 6.91 -6.11
CA GLY A 93 -3.76 7.47 -6.44
C GLY A 93 -2.83 6.39 -6.97
N ASN A 94 -1.56 6.72 -7.14
CA ASN A 94 -0.59 5.71 -7.57
C ASN A 94 0.39 5.38 -6.43
N LEU A 95 1.17 4.33 -6.61
CA LEU A 95 2.11 3.87 -5.59
C LEU A 95 3.08 4.99 -5.19
N LYS A 96 3.64 5.70 -6.15
CA LYS A 96 4.55 6.81 -5.86
C LYS A 96 3.88 7.87 -4.99
N GLY A 97 2.63 8.22 -5.32
CA GLY A 97 1.87 9.22 -4.56
C GLY A 97 1.63 8.81 -3.12
N VAL A 98 1.31 7.54 -2.89
CA VAL A 98 1.14 7.01 -1.53
C VAL A 98 2.44 7.14 -0.73
N LEU A 99 3.55 6.70 -1.31
CA LEU A 99 4.85 6.76 -0.65
C LEU A 99 5.27 8.20 -0.35
N ASP A 100 5.11 9.08 -1.33
CA ASP A 100 5.45 10.50 -1.17
C ASP A 100 4.59 11.18 -0.11
N SER A 101 3.30 10.84 -0.04
CA SER A 101 2.37 11.41 0.95
C SER A 101 2.77 11.02 2.37
N LEU A 102 3.15 9.78 2.59
CA LEU A 102 3.61 9.34 3.91
C LEU A 102 4.93 10.03 4.29
N ASP A 103 5.82 10.15 3.34
CA ASP A 103 7.12 10.80 3.56
C ASP A 103 7.00 12.28 3.89
N ALA A 104 6.02 12.95 3.31
CA ALA A 104 5.83 14.38 3.50
C ALA A 104 5.36 14.73 4.92
N HIS A 105 4.81 13.77 5.66
CA HIS A 105 4.26 14.01 6.99
C HIS A 105 5.18 13.44 8.07
N PRO A 106 5.68 14.26 9.02
CA PRO A 106 6.64 13.81 10.03
C PRO A 106 6.19 12.60 10.84
N LEU A 107 4.88 12.51 11.17
CA LEU A 107 4.35 11.41 11.94
C LEU A 107 4.22 10.11 11.15
N LEU A 108 4.19 10.19 9.82
CA LEU A 108 3.93 9.04 8.96
C LEU A 108 5.19 8.49 8.29
N ARG A 109 6.32 9.15 8.44
CA ARG A 109 7.57 8.74 7.80
C ARG A 109 8.06 7.36 8.21
N SER A 110 7.74 6.96 9.44
CA SER A 110 8.14 5.65 9.96
C SER A 110 7.22 4.52 9.51
N TRP A 111 6.11 4.84 8.84
CA TRP A 111 5.18 3.84 8.36
C TRP A 111 5.63 3.29 7.01
N GLY A 112 5.53 1.98 6.86
CA GLY A 112 5.61 1.35 5.55
C GLY A 112 4.24 1.29 4.90
N VAL A 113 4.15 0.58 3.78
CA VAL A 113 2.90 0.35 3.04
C VAL A 113 2.73 -1.15 2.83
N VAL A 114 1.52 -1.65 2.98
CA VAL A 114 1.17 -3.00 2.57
C VAL A 114 0.11 -2.93 1.49
N VAL A 115 0.37 -3.56 0.36
CA VAL A 115 -0.58 -3.61 -0.76
C VAL A 115 -1.28 -4.96 -0.72
N ASP A 116 -2.61 -4.92 -0.74
CA ASP A 116 -3.48 -6.09 -0.69
C ASP A 116 -3.15 -7.00 0.51
N PRO A 117 -3.31 -6.51 1.75
CA PRO A 117 -2.90 -7.26 2.93
C PRO A 117 -3.61 -8.61 3.12
N GLN A 118 -4.77 -8.79 2.49
CA GLN A 118 -5.54 -10.04 2.59
C GLN A 118 -5.33 -10.98 1.42
N ALA A 119 -4.47 -10.61 0.46
CA ALA A 119 -4.14 -11.47 -0.67
C ALA A 119 -3.18 -12.59 -0.25
N GLU A 120 -3.07 -13.61 -1.09
CA GLU A 120 -2.12 -14.70 -0.87
C GLU A 120 -0.68 -14.19 -0.81
N ALA A 121 -0.38 -13.17 -1.60
CA ALA A 121 0.96 -12.57 -1.67
C ALA A 121 0.87 -11.07 -1.41
N PRO A 122 0.67 -10.64 -0.15
CA PRO A 122 0.68 -9.22 0.17
C PRO A 122 2.07 -8.64 -0.06
N VAL A 123 2.10 -7.38 -0.51
CA VAL A 123 3.36 -6.68 -0.77
C VAL A 123 3.63 -5.70 0.36
N GLU A 124 4.66 -5.96 1.15
CA GLU A 124 5.08 -5.07 2.23
C GLU A 124 6.25 -4.22 1.77
N LEU A 125 6.09 -2.91 1.85
CA LEU A 125 7.10 -1.93 1.45
C LEU A 125 7.57 -1.17 2.69
N PRO A 126 8.76 -1.48 3.21
CA PRO A 126 9.25 -0.84 4.42
C PRO A 126 9.62 0.63 4.19
N PRO A 127 9.62 1.47 5.25
CA PRO A 127 9.90 2.90 5.11
C PRO A 127 11.30 3.23 4.61
N LEU A 128 12.26 2.34 4.78
CA LEU A 128 13.65 2.55 4.32
C LEU A 128 13.76 2.82 2.83
N LEU A 129 12.86 2.24 2.02
CA LEU A 129 12.89 2.44 0.57
C LEU A 129 12.61 3.88 0.18
N ARG A 130 11.90 4.63 1.02
CA ARG A 130 11.57 6.03 0.77
C ARG A 130 12.61 6.99 1.30
N VAL A 131 13.20 6.63 2.44
CA VAL A 131 14.12 7.51 3.17
C VAL A 131 15.52 7.50 2.56
N GLN A 132 15.98 6.35 2.07
CA GLN A 132 17.31 6.17 1.51
C GLN A 132 17.72 7.22 0.47
N PRO A 133 16.90 7.52 -0.55
CA PRO A 133 17.29 8.55 -1.53
C PRO A 133 17.47 9.93 -0.92
N ARG A 134 16.80 10.22 0.16
CA ARG A 134 16.91 11.50 0.87
C ARG A 134 18.14 11.60 1.73
N CYS A 135 18.57 10.48 2.29
CA CYS A 135 19.78 10.44 3.09
C CYS A 135 21.04 10.72 2.27
N LEU A 136 20.97 10.56 0.96
CA LEU A 136 22.06 10.82 0.03
C LEU A 136 22.15 12.29 -0.39
N ARG A 137 21.21 13.10 0.02
CA ARG A 137 21.19 14.52 -0.26
C ARG A 137 21.84 15.29 0.88
#